data_28df6770c2e3e5d25fce56b98c37966b
#
_entry.id   28df6770c2e3e5d25fce56b98c37966b
#
_cell.length_a   1.000
_cell.length_b   1.000
_cell.length_c   1.000
_cell.angle_alpha   90.00
_cell.angle_beta   90.00
_cell.angle_gamma   90.00
#
_symmetry.space_group_name_H-M   'P 1'
#
loop_
_entity.id
_entity.type
_entity.pdbx_description
1 polymer ?
#
loop_
_entity_poly.entity_id
_entity_poly.type
_entity_poly.pdbx_seq_one_letter_code
_entity_poly.pdbx_strand_id
1 'polypeptide(L)'
;MSRWVEELDDELFEELLDEEPLLFVDFYADWCGPCKAVAPVVERAAKHYSGRMTFAKLNIDGNPDSAARFGVRSIPTMILFRDGKQTSRMQGYIPDDKLRAHLDRYAPPPEEPAEKEAPVRGGLLGRIFGGR
;
A
#
# COMPACT_ATOMS: atom_id res chain seq x y z
N MET A 1 6.81 12.91 -9.31
CA MET A 1 6.68 12.45 -7.94
C MET A 1 5.24 12.18 -7.58
N SER A 2 4.98 11.03 -7.00
CA SER A 2 3.61 10.66 -6.67
C SER A 2 3.21 11.20 -5.31
N ARG A 3 1.98 11.64 -5.17
CA ARG A 3 1.45 12.02 -3.87
C ARG A 3 0.74 10.86 -3.19
N TRP A 4 0.59 9.74 -3.88
CA TRP A 4 -0.15 8.58 -3.37
C TRP A 4 0.75 7.39 -3.07
N VAL A 5 1.93 7.31 -3.73
CA VAL A 5 2.85 6.19 -3.61
C VAL A 5 4.18 6.73 -3.11
N GLU A 6 4.61 6.24 -1.94
CA GLU A 6 5.85 6.69 -1.30
C GLU A 6 7.05 5.98 -1.90
N GLU A 7 8.12 6.72 -2.23
CA GLU A 7 9.35 6.09 -2.69
C GLU A 7 10.18 5.67 -1.48
N LEU A 8 10.53 4.39 -1.38
CA LEU A 8 11.26 3.85 -0.24
C LEU A 8 12.72 3.61 -0.56
N ASP A 9 13.55 3.65 0.49
CA ASP A 9 14.86 3.03 0.48
C ASP A 9 14.83 1.92 1.53
N ASP A 10 15.95 1.19 1.67
CA ASP A 10 16.00 0.05 2.60
C ASP A 10 15.66 0.47 4.02
N GLU A 11 16.10 1.67 4.43
CA GLU A 11 15.88 2.14 5.79
C GLU A 11 14.42 2.54 6.04
N LEU A 12 13.86 3.32 5.14
CA LEU A 12 12.48 3.77 5.28
C LEU A 12 11.51 2.59 5.20
N PHE A 13 11.84 1.58 4.39
CA PHE A 13 11.03 0.38 4.30
C PHE A 13 10.90 -0.29 5.67
N GLU A 14 12.03 -0.41 6.40
CA GLU A 14 12.00 -0.99 7.75
C GLU A 14 11.08 -0.18 8.67
N GLU A 15 11.14 1.14 8.58
CA GLU A 15 10.28 1.99 9.40
C GLU A 15 8.81 1.75 9.10
N LEU A 16 8.47 1.70 7.82
CA LEU A 16 7.06 1.53 7.45
C LEU A 16 6.55 0.14 7.79
N LEU A 17 7.40 -0.90 7.73
CA LEU A 17 6.99 -2.22 8.16
C LEU A 17 6.57 -2.23 9.63
N ASP A 18 7.25 -1.42 10.45
CA ASP A 18 6.92 -1.35 11.87
C ASP A 18 5.70 -0.49 12.15
N GLU A 19 5.48 0.55 11.33
CA GLU A 19 4.48 1.57 11.63
C GLU A 19 3.14 1.36 10.96
N GLU A 20 3.16 0.83 9.73
CA GLU A 20 1.94 0.78 8.93
C GLU A 20 1.23 -0.54 9.09
N PRO A 21 -0.03 -0.52 9.51
CA PRO A 21 -0.76 -1.79 9.67
C PRO A 21 -1.03 -2.51 8.36
N LEU A 22 -1.10 -1.79 7.25
CA LEU A 22 -1.32 -2.39 5.95
C LEU A 22 -0.48 -1.63 4.92
N LEU A 23 0.56 -2.28 4.41
CA LEU A 23 1.54 -1.66 3.53
C LEU A 23 1.69 -2.46 2.24
N PHE A 24 1.45 -1.79 1.11
CA PHE A 24 1.63 -2.37 -0.22
C PHE A 24 2.94 -1.82 -0.79
N VAL A 25 3.83 -2.71 -1.25
CA VAL A 25 5.11 -2.29 -1.81
C VAL A 25 5.29 -2.88 -3.21
N ASP A 26 5.54 -1.99 -4.18
CA ASP A 26 5.86 -2.34 -5.57
C ASP A 26 7.37 -2.34 -5.75
N PHE A 27 7.97 -3.52 -5.86
CA PHE A 27 9.39 -3.66 -6.12
C PHE A 27 9.62 -3.54 -7.61
N TYR A 28 10.43 -2.58 -8.03
CA TYR A 28 10.57 -2.24 -9.45
C TYR A 28 12.01 -1.85 -9.79
N ALA A 29 12.27 -1.63 -11.08
CA ALA A 29 13.50 -1.01 -11.56
C ALA A 29 13.17 -0.12 -12.76
N ASP A 30 14.02 0.88 -13.00
CA ASP A 30 13.76 1.85 -14.07
C ASP A 30 13.81 1.23 -15.46
N TRP A 31 14.60 0.17 -15.64
CA TRP A 31 14.77 -0.48 -16.95
C TRP A 31 13.68 -1.52 -17.25
N CYS A 32 12.76 -1.71 -16.36
CA CYS A 32 11.78 -2.80 -16.47
C CYS A 32 10.51 -2.33 -17.17
N GLY A 33 10.24 -2.85 -18.35
CA GLY A 33 9.04 -2.50 -19.13
C GLY A 33 7.72 -2.79 -18.39
N PRO A 34 7.52 -4.03 -17.90
CA PRO A 34 6.29 -4.33 -17.17
C PRO A 34 6.11 -3.50 -15.89
N CYS A 35 7.22 -3.09 -15.27
CA CYS A 35 7.14 -2.18 -14.11
C CYS A 35 6.54 -0.84 -14.51
N LYS A 36 6.95 -0.33 -15.67
CA LYS A 36 6.42 0.94 -16.18
C LYS A 36 4.95 0.81 -16.55
N ALA A 37 4.56 -0.35 -17.07
CA ALA A 37 3.17 -0.59 -17.44
C ALA A 37 2.27 -0.67 -16.22
N VAL A 38 2.74 -1.25 -15.11
CA VAL A 38 1.93 -1.41 -13.91
C VAL A 38 1.92 -0.15 -13.03
N ALA A 39 2.90 0.75 -13.20
CA ALA A 39 3.00 1.94 -12.36
C ALA A 39 1.70 2.75 -12.31
N PRO A 40 1.04 3.07 -13.44
CA PRO A 40 -0.22 3.81 -13.35
C PRO A 40 -1.35 3.01 -12.70
N VAL A 41 -1.33 1.69 -12.81
CA VAL A 41 -2.33 0.85 -12.13
C VAL A 41 -2.14 0.97 -10.62
N VAL A 42 -0.90 0.88 -10.16
CA VAL A 42 -0.57 1.02 -8.73
C VAL A 42 -0.95 2.42 -8.26
N GLU A 43 -0.68 3.45 -9.06
CA GLU A 43 -1.00 4.83 -8.71
C GLU A 43 -2.51 5.00 -8.51
N ARG A 44 -3.31 4.45 -9.41
CA ARG A 44 -4.78 4.55 -9.30
C ARG A 44 -5.30 3.79 -8.09
N ALA A 45 -4.72 2.63 -7.81
CA ALA A 45 -5.11 1.87 -6.63
C ALA A 45 -4.74 2.64 -5.36
N ALA A 46 -3.56 3.24 -5.32
CA ALA A 46 -3.13 4.02 -4.17
C ALA A 46 -4.10 5.14 -3.85
N LYS A 47 -4.56 5.83 -4.89
CA LYS A 47 -5.54 6.89 -4.71
C LYS A 47 -6.87 6.34 -4.19
N HIS A 48 -7.31 5.21 -4.75
CA HIS A 48 -8.58 4.59 -4.38
C HIS A 48 -8.59 4.14 -2.91
N TYR A 49 -7.47 3.58 -2.45
CA TYR A 49 -7.37 3.07 -1.08
C TYR A 49 -6.76 4.05 -0.10
N SER A 50 -6.64 5.32 -0.49
CA SER A 50 -6.07 6.36 0.37
C SER A 50 -6.79 6.38 1.71
N GLY A 51 -6.01 6.42 2.80
CA GLY A 51 -6.55 6.38 4.15
C GLY A 51 -6.87 5.00 4.68
N ARG A 52 -6.80 3.98 3.82
CA ARG A 52 -7.12 2.60 4.21
C ARG A 52 -5.94 1.66 4.05
N MET A 53 -4.96 2.04 3.24
CA MET A 53 -3.80 1.21 2.94
C MET A 53 -2.68 2.15 2.50
N THR A 54 -1.47 1.91 2.98
CA THR A 54 -0.33 2.72 2.59
C THR A 54 0.35 2.08 1.37
N PHE A 55 0.58 2.87 0.34
CA PHE A 55 1.21 2.39 -0.90
C PHE A 55 2.61 2.97 -1.02
N ALA A 56 3.55 2.11 -1.40
CA ALA A 56 4.94 2.51 -1.56
C ALA A 56 5.57 1.72 -2.70
N LYS A 57 6.71 2.20 -3.16
CA LYS A 57 7.49 1.49 -4.17
C LYS A 57 8.97 1.54 -3.78
N LEU A 58 9.73 0.55 -4.25
CA LEU A 58 11.12 0.41 -3.87
C LEU A 58 11.92 -0.04 -5.10
N ASN A 59 12.90 0.76 -5.47
CA ASN A 59 13.78 0.45 -6.60
C ASN A 59 14.82 -0.56 -6.15
N ILE A 60 14.81 -1.76 -6.72
CA ILE A 60 15.68 -2.84 -6.28
C ILE A 60 17.14 -2.59 -6.61
N ASP A 61 17.44 -1.76 -7.63
CA ASP A 61 18.83 -1.50 -8.00
C ASP A 61 19.56 -0.70 -6.93
N GLY A 62 18.85 0.25 -6.32
CA GLY A 62 19.46 1.06 -5.27
C GLY A 62 19.27 0.50 -3.89
N ASN A 63 18.44 -0.52 -3.73
CA ASN A 63 18.04 -1.01 -2.41
C ASN A 63 17.98 -2.54 -2.40
N PRO A 64 19.14 -3.20 -2.54
CA PRO A 64 19.17 -4.64 -2.70
C PRO A 64 18.81 -5.43 -1.44
N ASP A 65 18.96 -4.83 -0.27
CA ASP A 65 18.73 -5.56 0.98
C ASP A 65 17.26 -5.96 1.14
N SER A 66 16.35 -5.05 0.84
CA SER A 66 14.92 -5.31 0.97
C SER A 66 14.48 -6.38 -0.02
N ALA A 67 14.95 -6.30 -1.26
CA ALA A 67 14.61 -7.28 -2.28
C ALA A 67 15.11 -8.67 -1.87
N ALA A 68 16.34 -8.74 -1.36
CA ALA A 68 16.92 -10.01 -0.94
C ALA A 68 16.15 -10.58 0.26
N ARG A 69 15.81 -9.73 1.20
CA ARG A 69 15.10 -10.15 2.42
C ARG A 69 13.80 -10.87 2.12
N PHE A 70 13.06 -10.38 1.13
CA PHE A 70 11.76 -10.98 0.79
C PHE A 70 11.81 -11.84 -0.46
N GLY A 71 13.02 -12.18 -0.93
CA GLY A 71 13.19 -13.10 -2.04
C GLY A 71 12.60 -12.59 -3.35
N VAL A 72 12.70 -11.29 -3.61
CA VAL A 72 12.21 -10.72 -4.85
C VAL A 72 13.22 -11.01 -5.95
N ARG A 73 12.84 -11.86 -6.91
CA ARG A 73 13.71 -12.27 -7.99
C ARG A 73 13.23 -11.83 -9.35
N SER A 74 11.97 -11.47 -9.45
CA SER A 74 11.41 -10.96 -10.69
C SER A 74 10.68 -9.67 -10.37
N ILE A 75 10.60 -8.78 -11.36
CA ILE A 75 9.92 -7.50 -11.18
C ILE A 75 8.97 -7.25 -12.34
N PRO A 76 7.86 -6.56 -12.09
CA PRO A 76 7.48 -6.05 -10.78
C PRO A 76 7.01 -7.18 -9.86
N THR A 77 7.31 -7.05 -8.58
CA THR A 77 6.72 -7.89 -7.54
C THR A 77 6.04 -6.95 -6.56
N MET A 78 4.78 -7.19 -6.30
CA MET A 78 4.01 -6.38 -5.38
C MET A 78 3.65 -7.22 -4.18
N ILE A 79 4.07 -6.75 -3.01
CA ILE A 79 3.85 -7.49 -1.76
C ILE A 79 2.98 -6.66 -0.84
N LEU A 80 1.99 -7.31 -0.25
CA LEU A 80 1.15 -6.68 0.76
C LEU A 80 1.59 -7.21 2.12
N PHE A 81 1.86 -6.27 3.04
CA PHE A 81 2.28 -6.59 4.41
C PHE A 81 1.19 -6.15 5.37
N ARG A 82 0.87 -7.02 6.33
CA ARG A 82 -0.02 -6.67 7.42
C ARG A 82 0.76 -6.81 8.72
N ASP A 83 0.84 -5.72 9.48
CA ASP A 83 1.57 -5.69 10.75
C ASP A 83 2.99 -6.21 10.58
N GLY A 84 3.64 -5.81 9.48
CA GLY A 84 5.02 -6.14 9.20
C GLY A 84 5.23 -7.51 8.58
N LYS A 85 4.17 -8.27 8.32
CA LYS A 85 4.30 -9.63 7.79
C LYS A 85 3.70 -9.74 6.40
N GLN A 86 4.40 -10.46 5.53
CA GLN A 86 3.91 -10.67 4.17
C GLN A 86 2.60 -11.44 4.21
N THR A 87 1.57 -10.86 3.60
CA THR A 87 0.23 -11.42 3.55
C THR A 87 -0.09 -11.95 2.16
N SER A 88 0.32 -11.24 1.12
CA SER A 88 0.11 -11.69 -0.24
C SER A 88 1.20 -11.15 -1.16
N ARG A 89 1.35 -11.78 -2.31
CA ARG A 89 2.37 -11.42 -3.29
C ARG A 89 1.82 -11.61 -4.69
N MET A 90 2.06 -10.62 -5.56
CA MET A 90 1.71 -10.69 -6.96
C MET A 90 2.94 -10.38 -7.79
N GLN A 91 3.07 -10.99 -8.95
CA GLN A 91 4.22 -10.78 -9.82
C GLN A 91 3.76 -10.43 -11.22
N GLY A 92 4.48 -9.53 -11.87
CA GLY A 92 4.18 -9.13 -13.23
C GLY A 92 3.09 -8.09 -13.34
N TYR A 93 2.75 -7.73 -14.55
CA TYR A 93 1.70 -6.75 -14.80
C TYR A 93 0.35 -7.29 -14.35
N ILE A 94 -0.47 -6.42 -13.77
CA ILE A 94 -1.82 -6.77 -13.37
C ILE A 94 -2.75 -5.59 -13.72
N PRO A 95 -3.90 -5.85 -14.36
CA PRO A 95 -4.83 -4.76 -14.69
C PRO A 95 -5.60 -4.26 -13.46
N ASP A 96 -6.18 -3.07 -13.60
CA ASP A 96 -6.85 -2.37 -12.49
C ASP A 96 -7.88 -3.23 -11.76
N ASP A 97 -8.76 -3.86 -12.51
CA ASP A 97 -9.86 -4.62 -11.90
C ASP A 97 -9.35 -5.81 -11.10
N LYS A 98 -8.30 -6.45 -11.59
CA LYS A 98 -7.75 -7.60 -10.88
C LYS A 98 -6.97 -7.17 -9.64
N LEU A 99 -6.25 -6.06 -9.72
CA LEU A 99 -5.54 -5.56 -8.55
C LEU A 99 -6.54 -5.18 -7.47
N ARG A 100 -7.61 -4.48 -7.84
CA ARG A 100 -8.62 -4.09 -6.86
C ARG A 100 -9.34 -5.30 -6.26
N ALA A 101 -9.69 -6.28 -7.08
CA ALA A 101 -10.33 -7.49 -6.56
C ALA A 101 -9.44 -8.17 -5.53
N HIS A 102 -8.13 -8.20 -5.80
CA HIS A 102 -7.18 -8.80 -4.87
C HIS A 102 -7.07 -7.99 -3.58
N LEU A 103 -6.92 -6.67 -3.70
CA LEU A 103 -6.72 -5.83 -2.52
C LEU A 103 -7.98 -5.66 -1.68
N ASP A 104 -9.14 -5.74 -2.29
CA ASP A 104 -10.40 -5.63 -1.53
C ASP A 104 -10.54 -6.72 -0.48
N ARG A 105 -9.82 -7.83 -0.63
CA ARG A 105 -9.85 -8.90 0.37
C ARG A 105 -9.19 -8.46 1.68
N TYR A 106 -8.32 -7.47 1.62
CA TYR A 106 -7.50 -7.09 2.77
C TYR A 106 -7.81 -5.69 3.27
N ALA A 107 -8.24 -4.79 2.38
CA ALA A 107 -8.48 -3.41 2.76
C ALA A 107 -9.74 -3.31 3.63
N PRO A 108 -9.70 -2.47 4.67
CA PRO A 108 -10.93 -2.20 5.41
C PRO A 108 -11.90 -1.45 4.51
N PRO A 109 -13.19 -1.48 4.83
CA PRO A 109 -14.16 -0.76 4.01
C PRO A 109 -13.91 0.74 4.05
N PRO A 110 -14.38 1.48 3.04
CA PRO A 110 -14.22 2.92 3.04
C PRO A 110 -14.85 3.53 4.27
N GLU A 111 -14.22 4.58 4.78
CA GLU A 111 -14.78 5.28 5.92
C GLU A 111 -16.04 5.99 5.50
N GLU A 112 -16.97 6.06 6.45
CA GLU A 112 -18.16 6.81 6.21
C GLU A 112 -17.83 8.26 6.04
N PRO A 113 -18.45 8.95 5.08
CA PRO A 113 -18.16 10.36 4.96
C PRO A 113 -18.62 11.00 6.23
N ALA A 114 -17.78 11.78 6.69
CA ALA A 114 -17.91 12.53 7.87
C ALA A 114 -19.17 12.59 8.55
N GLU A 115 -20.01 11.80 8.34
CA GLU A 115 -21.02 11.78 9.22
C GLU A 115 -20.43 11.33 10.39
N LYS A 116 -19.40 10.97 10.16
CA LYS A 116 -18.72 10.64 11.20
C LYS A 116 -17.76 11.56 11.48
N GLU A 117 -17.96 12.26 10.89
CA GLU A 117 -17.22 13.05 11.28
C GLU A 117 -17.44 13.71 11.86
N ALA A 118 -18.43 13.15 11.85
CA ALA A 118 -18.58 13.47 12.60
C ALA A 118 -18.57 13.62 13.28
N PRO A 119 -18.78 13.70 13.55
CA PRO A 119 -18.67 13.86 14.47
C PRO A 119 -18.30 13.81 15.13
N VAL A 120 -18.51 13.41 15.26
CA VAL A 120 -18.09 13.38 16.02
C VAL A 120 -17.59 13.16 16.68
N ARG A 121 -17.60 12.63 16.97
CA ARG A 121 -17.15 12.55 17.53
C ARG A 121 -16.84 12.60 18.24
N GLY A 122 -17.12 12.25 18.44
CA GLY A 122 -16.99 12.53 19.06
C GLY A 122 -17.12 12.62 19.45
N GLY A 123 -17.68 12.36 19.60
CA GLY A 123 -17.91 12.73 19.96
C GLY A 123 -18.28 12.63 20.29
N LEU A 124 -18.91 12.46 20.53
CA LEU A 124 -19.21 12.60 20.90
C LEU A 124 -19.42 12.34 21.07
N LEU A 125 -19.88 12.01 21.24
CA LEU A 125 -20.06 12.00 21.38
C LEU A 125 -19.90 11.46 21.38
N GLY A 126 -20.11 11.07 21.53
CA GLY A 126 -19.98 10.99 21.46
C GLY A 126 -19.76 10.44 21.72
N ARG A 127 -20.06 10.13 22.02
CA ARG A 127 -19.77 10.19 22.25
C ARG A 127 -19.77 10.16 22.74
N ILE A 128 -20.31 10.00 23.00
CA ILE A 128 -20.38 10.36 23.30
C ILE A 128 -20.36 10.00 23.38
N PHE A 129 -20.77 9.22 23.35
CA PHE A 129 -20.63 9.34 23.25
C PHE A 129 -20.18 8.86 23.04
N GLY A 130 -20.41 8.41 23.22
CA GLY A 130 -19.99 8.46 22.94
C GLY A 130 -19.68 7.93 22.72
N GLY A 131 -20.03 7.57 22.91
CA GLY A 131 -19.79 7.65 22.65
C GLY A 131 -19.64 7.20 22.44
N ARG A 132 -20.08 6.82 22.48
CA ARG A 132 -19.97 7.00 22.10
C ARG A 132 -19.62 6.87 21.91
#